data_d32ffb788a76b4f86f11f0f7a24268f0
#
_entry.id   d32ffb788a76b4f86f11f0f7a24268f0
#
_cell.length_a   1.000
_cell.length_b   1.000
_cell.length_c   1.000
_cell.angle_alpha   90.00
_cell.angle_beta   90.00
_cell.angle_gamma   90.00
#
_symmetry.space_group_name_H-M   'P 1'
#
loop_
_entity.id
_entity.type
_entity.pdbx_description
1 polymer ?
#
loop_
_entity_poly.entity_id
_entity_poly.type
_entity_poly.pdbx_seq_one_letter_code
_entity_poly.pdbx_strand_id
1 'polypeptide(L)'
;MSPITTSKMSNFRWVICALLFIATTVNYMDRQVLSLTWKDFIAPEFHWTDDHYGTITGLFSIFYAIANLFAGKFVDWMGTKKGYLIAIFVWSTGAVMHAGCGWVAMQMEGYDSIEALRMVQAGSDAAVAIATISVWLFLSCRLILAVGEAGNFPAAIKVTAEYFPKKDRAFSTAIFNSGASVGALAAPATIPLLARSLGWEWAFIIIGVLGYVWM
;
A
#
# COMPACT_ATOMS: atom_id res chain seq x y z
N MET A 1 6.05 -2.38 -51.86
CA MET A 1 5.76 -3.01 -50.55
C MET A 1 7.10 -3.29 -49.90
N SER A 2 7.51 -2.44 -48.99
CA SER A 2 8.73 -2.64 -48.19
C SER A 2 8.48 -3.76 -47.16
N PRO A 3 9.41 -4.71 -46.97
CA PRO A 3 9.24 -5.78 -45.98
C PRO A 3 9.19 -5.13 -44.59
N ILE A 4 8.12 -5.42 -43.84
CA ILE A 4 8.02 -5.11 -42.43
C ILE A 4 9.13 -5.90 -41.75
N THR A 5 10.21 -5.24 -41.38
CA THR A 5 11.26 -5.80 -40.54
C THR A 5 10.59 -6.18 -39.22
N THR A 6 10.35 -7.46 -39.04
CA THR A 6 9.99 -8.02 -37.71
C THR A 6 11.21 -7.85 -36.82
N SER A 7 11.28 -6.72 -36.11
CA SER A 7 12.21 -6.53 -35.01
C SER A 7 12.12 -7.76 -34.12
N LYS A 8 13.25 -8.45 -33.89
CA LYS A 8 13.38 -9.51 -32.88
C LYS A 8 12.86 -8.98 -31.58
N MET A 9 11.64 -9.34 -31.21
CA MET A 9 11.01 -8.83 -30.00
C MET A 9 11.77 -9.40 -28.80
N SER A 10 12.49 -8.50 -28.13
CA SER A 10 13.36 -8.81 -26.99
C SER A 10 12.59 -9.54 -25.90
N ASN A 11 13.20 -10.57 -25.29
CA ASN A 11 12.70 -11.24 -24.10
C ASN A 11 12.58 -10.29 -22.87
N PHE A 12 13.14 -9.07 -22.99
CA PHE A 12 13.08 -8.02 -21.99
C PHE A 12 11.63 -7.67 -21.54
N ARG A 13 10.65 -7.78 -22.43
CA ARG A 13 9.25 -7.59 -22.09
C ARG A 13 8.76 -8.51 -20.95
N TRP A 14 9.29 -9.73 -20.87
CA TRP A 14 8.94 -10.67 -19.80
C TRP A 14 9.56 -10.28 -18.46
N VAL A 15 10.73 -9.65 -18.48
CA VAL A 15 11.32 -9.03 -17.28
C VAL A 15 10.41 -7.90 -16.78
N ILE A 16 9.91 -7.06 -17.69
CA ILE A 16 8.94 -6.00 -17.35
C ILE A 16 7.67 -6.63 -16.75
N CYS A 17 7.15 -7.70 -17.35
CA CYS A 17 5.98 -8.40 -16.82
C CYS A 17 6.21 -8.94 -15.41
N ALA A 18 7.39 -9.52 -15.15
CA ALA A 18 7.77 -9.98 -13.81
C ALA A 18 7.87 -8.83 -12.81
N LEU A 19 8.40 -7.68 -13.22
CA LEU A 19 8.43 -6.47 -12.38
C LEU A 19 7.02 -5.99 -12.06
N LEU A 20 6.11 -5.96 -13.03
CA LEU A 20 4.69 -5.61 -12.79
C LEU A 20 4.01 -6.60 -11.83
N PHE A 21 4.29 -7.89 -11.96
CA PHE A 21 3.80 -8.93 -11.06
C PHE A 21 4.28 -8.68 -9.61
N ILE A 22 5.57 -8.41 -9.42
CA ILE A 22 6.13 -8.11 -8.09
C ILE A 22 5.52 -6.85 -7.52
N ALA A 23 5.41 -5.75 -8.30
CA ALA A 23 4.80 -4.51 -7.85
C ALA A 23 3.34 -4.73 -7.40
N THR A 24 2.56 -5.49 -8.17
CA THR A 24 1.18 -5.81 -7.82
C THR A 24 1.10 -6.70 -6.58
N THR A 25 2.02 -7.65 -6.43
CA THR A 25 2.12 -8.51 -5.22
C THR A 25 2.36 -7.66 -3.98
N VAL A 26 3.37 -6.79 -3.99
CA VAL A 26 3.69 -5.90 -2.87
C VAL A 26 2.53 -4.94 -2.56
N ASN A 27 1.92 -4.35 -3.59
CA ASN A 27 0.77 -3.47 -3.43
C ASN A 27 -0.42 -4.15 -2.71
N TYR A 28 -0.71 -5.41 -3.05
CA TYR A 28 -1.78 -6.17 -2.39
C TYR A 28 -1.41 -6.66 -0.98
N MET A 29 -0.14 -6.92 -0.72
CA MET A 29 0.33 -7.19 0.65
C MET A 29 0.16 -5.94 1.52
N ASP A 30 0.55 -4.75 1.01
CA ASP A 30 0.46 -3.49 1.74
C ASP A 30 -0.98 -3.17 2.18
N ARG A 31 -1.96 -3.36 1.31
CA ARG A 31 -3.38 -3.19 1.67
C ARG A 31 -3.80 -3.99 2.88
N GLN A 32 -3.23 -5.18 3.08
CA GLN A 32 -3.62 -6.08 4.14
C GLN A 32 -2.86 -5.84 5.46
N VAL A 33 -1.79 -5.03 5.47
CA VAL A 33 -1.02 -4.80 6.70
C VAL A 33 -1.92 -4.32 7.83
N LEU A 34 -2.72 -3.27 7.61
CA LEU A 34 -3.61 -2.76 8.64
C LEU A 34 -4.65 -3.79 9.08
N SER A 35 -5.30 -4.49 8.14
CA SER A 35 -6.35 -5.46 8.46
C SER A 35 -5.85 -6.66 9.26
N LEU A 36 -4.58 -7.04 9.06
CA LEU A 36 -3.95 -8.17 9.75
C LEU A 36 -3.25 -7.79 11.07
N THR A 37 -3.08 -6.49 11.32
CA THR A 37 -2.38 -6.01 12.53
C THR A 37 -3.27 -5.23 13.49
N TRP A 38 -4.40 -4.66 13.01
CA TRP A 38 -5.17 -3.70 13.82
C TRP A 38 -5.74 -4.30 15.10
N LYS A 39 -6.34 -5.49 15.03
CA LYS A 39 -7.11 -6.05 16.15
C LYS A 39 -6.24 -6.53 17.30
N ASP A 40 -5.14 -7.20 16.95
CA ASP A 40 -4.28 -7.87 17.95
C ASP A 40 -3.17 -6.94 18.47
N PHE A 41 -2.77 -5.92 17.69
CA PHE A 41 -1.61 -5.07 17.99
C PHE A 41 -1.98 -3.59 18.14
N ILE A 42 -2.66 -3.00 17.14
CA ILE A 42 -2.90 -1.55 17.08
C ILE A 42 -4.05 -1.14 17.99
N ALA A 43 -5.16 -1.89 17.99
CA ALA A 43 -6.33 -1.57 18.79
C ALA A 43 -6.05 -1.56 20.30
N PRO A 44 -5.32 -2.52 20.88
CA PRO A 44 -4.92 -2.47 22.29
C PRO A 44 -4.00 -1.30 22.63
N GLU A 45 -3.19 -0.83 21.67
CA GLU A 45 -2.24 0.27 21.87
C GLU A 45 -2.95 1.63 21.89
N PHE A 46 -3.92 1.84 20.99
CA PHE A 46 -4.60 3.11 20.81
C PHE A 46 -6.06 3.12 21.28
N HIS A 47 -6.50 2.09 21.99
CA HIS A 47 -7.88 1.93 22.46
C HIS A 47 -8.94 1.99 21.34
N TRP A 48 -8.59 1.43 20.14
CA TRP A 48 -9.51 1.44 19.01
C TRP A 48 -10.66 0.48 19.20
N THR A 49 -11.82 0.91 18.71
CA THR A 49 -13.02 0.09 18.54
C THR A 49 -13.18 -0.36 17.08
N ASP A 50 -14.10 -1.29 16.84
CA ASP A 50 -14.46 -1.71 15.47
C ASP A 50 -14.93 -0.51 14.61
N ASP A 51 -15.58 0.51 15.22
CA ASP A 51 -16.02 1.73 14.53
C ASP A 51 -14.85 2.60 14.05
N HIS A 52 -13.79 2.71 14.85
CA HIS A 52 -12.57 3.42 14.46
C HIS A 52 -11.92 2.76 13.25
N TYR A 53 -11.74 1.44 13.28
CA TYR A 53 -11.22 0.68 12.15
C TYR A 53 -12.13 0.79 10.92
N GLY A 54 -13.46 0.67 11.11
CA GLY A 54 -14.46 0.84 10.05
C GLY A 54 -14.40 2.21 9.39
N THR A 55 -14.21 3.27 10.19
CA THR A 55 -14.04 4.64 9.69
C THR A 55 -12.78 4.78 8.82
N ILE A 56 -11.63 4.28 9.29
CA ILE A 56 -10.37 4.36 8.53
C ILE A 56 -10.49 3.61 7.20
N THR A 57 -11.02 2.38 7.22
CA THR A 57 -11.13 1.55 6.01
C THR A 57 -12.20 2.03 5.06
N GLY A 58 -13.32 2.54 5.58
CA GLY A 58 -14.39 3.12 4.78
C GLY A 58 -13.95 4.39 4.05
N LEU A 59 -13.34 5.34 4.76
CA LEU A 59 -12.82 6.56 4.16
C LEU A 59 -11.68 6.25 3.18
N PHE A 60 -10.76 5.35 3.52
CA PHE A 60 -9.75 4.89 2.56
C PHE A 60 -10.37 4.40 1.26
N SER A 61 -11.43 3.58 1.32
CA SER A 61 -12.09 3.04 0.14
C SER A 61 -12.70 4.13 -0.74
N ILE A 62 -13.32 5.15 -0.13
CA ILE A 62 -13.88 6.30 -0.85
C ILE A 62 -12.76 7.10 -1.53
N PHE A 63 -11.70 7.45 -0.80
CA PHE A 63 -10.57 8.20 -1.35
C PHE A 63 -9.84 7.42 -2.44
N TYR A 64 -9.66 6.12 -2.26
CA TYR A 64 -9.08 5.25 -3.27
C TYR A 64 -9.93 5.21 -4.55
N ALA A 65 -11.26 5.12 -4.43
CA ALA A 65 -12.16 5.19 -5.58
C ALA A 65 -12.04 6.52 -6.34
N ILE A 66 -12.01 7.64 -5.60
CA ILE A 66 -11.81 8.98 -6.18
C ILE A 66 -10.43 9.07 -6.87
N ALA A 67 -9.36 8.62 -6.20
CA ALA A 67 -8.00 8.65 -6.77
C ALA A 67 -7.90 7.84 -8.07
N ASN A 68 -8.58 6.70 -8.17
CA ASN A 68 -8.63 5.89 -9.40
C ASN A 68 -9.20 6.64 -10.61
N LEU A 69 -10.16 7.57 -10.41
CA LEU A 69 -10.72 8.36 -11.51
C LEU A 69 -9.67 9.27 -12.18
N PHE A 70 -8.66 9.68 -11.43
CA PHE A 70 -7.61 10.58 -11.89
C PHE A 70 -6.29 9.88 -12.22
N ALA A 71 -6.06 8.70 -11.66
CA ALA A 71 -4.79 7.99 -11.77
C ALA A 71 -4.37 7.70 -13.21
N GLY A 72 -5.31 7.30 -14.08
CA GLY A 72 -5.03 7.07 -15.50
C GLY A 72 -4.54 8.34 -16.20
N LYS A 73 -5.24 9.47 -15.99
CA LYS A 73 -4.85 10.79 -16.57
C LYS A 73 -3.50 11.25 -16.06
N PHE A 74 -3.21 11.01 -14.77
CA PHE A 74 -1.91 11.32 -14.18
C PHE A 74 -0.78 10.55 -14.85
N VAL A 75 -0.94 9.23 -15.03
CA VAL A 75 0.05 8.37 -15.71
C VAL A 75 0.20 8.77 -17.17
N ASP A 76 -0.88 9.23 -17.85
CA ASP A 76 -0.81 9.71 -19.21
C ASP A 76 -0.04 11.03 -19.33
N TRP A 77 -0.25 11.94 -18.41
CA TRP A 77 0.41 13.24 -18.36
C TRP A 77 1.90 13.15 -18.02
N MET A 78 2.26 12.34 -16.99
CA MET A 78 3.64 12.20 -16.53
C MET A 78 4.50 11.29 -17.42
N GLY A 79 3.83 10.47 -18.26
CA GLY A 79 4.45 9.36 -18.98
C GLY A 79 4.59 8.10 -18.10
N THR A 80 4.57 6.95 -18.74
CA THR A 80 4.43 5.64 -18.09
C THR A 80 5.47 5.38 -17.01
N LYS A 81 6.77 5.55 -17.33
CA LYS A 81 7.85 5.28 -16.38
C LYS A 81 7.82 6.21 -15.18
N LYS A 82 7.76 7.54 -15.42
CA LYS A 82 7.77 8.51 -14.31
C LYS A 82 6.51 8.43 -13.47
N GLY A 83 5.34 8.33 -14.12
CA GLY A 83 4.07 8.20 -13.41
C GLY A 83 4.02 6.96 -12.51
N TYR A 84 4.55 5.83 -12.99
CA TYR A 84 4.59 4.61 -12.19
C TYR A 84 5.56 4.72 -11.00
N LEU A 85 6.77 5.23 -11.23
CA LEU A 85 7.75 5.44 -10.15
C LEU A 85 7.21 6.40 -9.08
N ILE A 86 6.56 7.50 -9.46
CA ILE A 86 5.94 8.43 -8.52
C ILE A 86 4.82 7.75 -7.73
N ALA A 87 3.97 6.97 -8.39
CA ALA A 87 2.91 6.22 -7.73
C ALA A 87 3.48 5.26 -6.68
N ILE A 88 4.54 4.49 -7.02
CA ILE A 88 5.21 3.58 -6.08
C ILE A 88 5.83 4.36 -4.92
N PHE A 89 6.54 5.45 -5.20
CA PHE A 89 7.15 6.29 -4.17
C PHE A 89 6.10 6.81 -3.17
N VAL A 90 4.97 7.32 -3.67
CA VAL A 90 3.90 7.88 -2.83
C VAL A 90 3.27 6.78 -1.96
N TRP A 91 2.91 5.62 -2.52
CA TRP A 91 2.33 4.56 -1.69
C TRP A 91 3.32 4.02 -0.67
N SER A 92 4.58 3.77 -1.07
CA SER A 92 5.63 3.28 -0.16
C SER A 92 5.88 4.26 0.99
N THR A 93 5.85 5.57 0.69
CA THR A 93 5.93 6.61 1.73
C THR A 93 4.73 6.52 2.67
N GLY A 94 3.51 6.44 2.14
CA GLY A 94 2.30 6.28 2.93
C GLY A 94 2.34 5.04 3.82
N ALA A 95 2.84 3.90 3.29
CA ALA A 95 3.01 2.67 4.06
C ALA A 95 3.98 2.86 5.24
N VAL A 96 5.18 3.34 4.98
CA VAL A 96 6.22 3.55 6.02
C VAL A 96 5.77 4.56 7.07
N MET A 97 5.04 5.61 6.68
CA MET A 97 4.54 6.62 7.64
C MET A 97 3.62 6.04 8.71
N HIS A 98 2.88 4.95 8.42
CA HIS A 98 2.05 4.31 9.44
C HIS A 98 2.86 3.85 10.66
N ALA A 99 4.10 3.40 10.46
CA ALA A 99 4.96 3.00 11.56
C ALA A 99 5.30 4.14 12.54
N GLY A 100 5.24 5.38 12.07
CA GLY A 100 5.47 6.55 12.92
C GLY A 100 4.25 7.03 13.71
N CYS A 101 3.05 6.52 13.42
CA CYS A 101 1.82 7.01 14.04
C CYS A 101 1.82 6.86 15.57
N GLY A 102 2.37 5.74 16.09
CA GLY A 102 2.49 5.52 17.53
C GLY A 102 3.36 6.58 18.21
N TRP A 103 4.53 6.82 17.65
CA TRP A 103 5.45 7.83 18.18
C TRP A 103 4.85 9.24 18.12
N VAL A 104 4.19 9.60 17.02
CA VAL A 104 3.54 10.92 16.89
C VAL A 104 2.39 11.07 17.88
N ALA A 105 1.53 10.06 18.03
CA ALA A 105 0.43 10.07 18.99
C ALA A 105 0.94 10.23 20.43
N MET A 106 2.01 9.50 20.78
CA MET A 106 2.68 9.60 22.08
C MET A 106 3.16 11.03 22.38
N GLN A 107 3.82 11.67 21.40
CA GLN A 107 4.31 13.04 21.56
C GLN A 107 3.18 14.06 21.66
N MET A 108 2.11 13.90 20.90
CA MET A 108 0.97 14.84 20.91
C MET A 108 0.19 14.79 22.24
N GLU A 109 0.08 13.61 22.85
CA GLU A 109 -0.61 13.41 24.12
C GLU A 109 0.30 13.59 25.34
N GLY A 110 1.61 13.81 25.14
CA GLY A 110 2.56 14.08 26.22
C GLY A 110 2.92 12.86 27.07
N TYR A 111 2.90 11.67 26.48
CA TYR A 111 3.35 10.43 27.14
C TYR A 111 4.83 10.17 26.89
N ASP A 112 5.52 9.60 27.90
CA ASP A 112 6.96 9.29 27.82
C ASP A 112 7.27 7.97 27.10
N SER A 113 6.27 7.08 26.95
CA SER A 113 6.46 5.78 26.28
C SER A 113 5.16 5.24 25.67
N ILE A 114 5.29 4.33 24.70
CA ILE A 114 4.15 3.62 24.12
C ILE A 114 3.45 2.74 25.15
N GLU A 115 4.19 2.17 26.10
CA GLU A 115 3.62 1.40 27.22
C GLU A 115 2.70 2.28 28.08
N ALA A 116 3.05 3.56 28.27
CA ALA A 116 2.21 4.49 29.01
C ALA A 116 0.86 4.74 28.31
N LEU A 117 0.86 4.81 26.97
CA LEU A 117 -0.40 4.88 26.19
C LEU A 117 -1.28 3.65 26.41
N ARG A 118 -0.69 2.45 26.38
CA ARG A 118 -1.41 1.18 26.58
C ARG A 118 -2.00 1.04 27.98
N MET A 119 -1.34 1.62 29.00
CA MET A 119 -1.75 1.55 30.41
C MET A 119 -2.91 2.49 30.75
N VAL A 120 -3.30 3.38 29.84
CA VAL A 120 -4.43 4.28 30.06
C VAL A 120 -5.71 3.47 30.23
N GLN A 121 -6.51 3.86 31.22
CA GLN A 121 -7.78 3.16 31.49
C GLN A 121 -8.73 3.26 30.30
N ALA A 122 -9.16 2.12 29.79
CA ALA A 122 -10.12 2.07 28.68
C ALA A 122 -11.42 2.79 29.06
N GLY A 123 -11.95 3.59 28.14
CA GLY A 123 -13.17 4.40 28.34
C GLY A 123 -12.94 5.72 29.10
N SER A 124 -11.72 6.06 29.48
CA SER A 124 -11.38 7.40 30.02
C SER A 124 -11.31 8.44 28.90
N ASP A 125 -11.42 9.74 29.27
CA ASP A 125 -11.27 10.84 28.31
C ASP A 125 -9.90 10.81 27.62
N ALA A 126 -8.85 10.40 28.33
CA ALA A 126 -7.51 10.23 27.79
C ALA A 126 -7.47 9.10 26.73
N ALA A 127 -8.12 7.95 26.96
CA ALA A 127 -8.21 6.88 25.96
C ALA A 127 -8.97 7.31 24.71
N VAL A 128 -10.02 8.13 24.85
CA VAL A 128 -10.76 8.71 23.73
C VAL A 128 -9.90 9.69 22.93
N ALA A 129 -9.10 10.52 23.61
CA ALA A 129 -8.18 11.44 22.94
C ALA A 129 -7.11 10.68 22.14
N ILE A 130 -6.45 9.67 22.75
CA ILE A 130 -5.46 8.81 22.10
C ILE A 130 -6.07 8.13 20.86
N ALA A 131 -7.27 7.53 20.99
CA ALA A 131 -7.95 6.88 19.87
C ALA A 131 -8.23 7.87 18.74
N THR A 132 -8.75 9.06 19.08
CA THR A 132 -9.09 10.10 18.09
C THR A 132 -7.87 10.56 17.32
N ILE A 133 -6.78 10.91 18.01
CA ILE A 133 -5.55 11.40 17.37
C ILE A 133 -4.94 10.29 16.48
N SER A 134 -4.81 9.08 16.99
CA SER A 134 -4.25 7.97 16.23
C SER A 134 -5.09 7.61 14.99
N VAL A 135 -6.42 7.66 15.08
CA VAL A 135 -7.32 7.46 13.93
C VAL A 135 -7.03 8.50 12.84
N TRP A 136 -6.89 9.78 13.17
CA TRP A 136 -6.58 10.82 12.19
C TRP A 136 -5.19 10.68 11.59
N LEU A 137 -4.19 10.25 12.37
CA LEU A 137 -2.85 9.98 11.89
C LEU A 137 -2.85 8.82 10.89
N PHE A 138 -3.46 7.68 11.26
CA PHE A 138 -3.59 6.53 10.36
C PHE A 138 -4.40 6.87 9.11
N LEU A 139 -5.49 7.60 9.23
CA LEU A 139 -6.29 8.05 8.09
C LEU A 139 -5.45 8.91 7.14
N SER A 140 -4.66 9.85 7.66
CA SER A 140 -3.79 10.70 6.85
C SER A 140 -2.78 9.88 6.05
N CYS A 141 -2.13 8.90 6.70
CA CYS A 141 -1.22 7.97 6.03
C CYS A 141 -1.96 7.12 4.97
N ARG A 142 -3.19 6.67 5.26
CA ARG A 142 -4.04 5.93 4.32
C ARG A 142 -4.43 6.76 3.10
N LEU A 143 -4.66 8.07 3.25
CA LEU A 143 -4.94 8.95 2.11
C LEU A 143 -3.75 9.05 1.16
N ILE A 144 -2.54 9.24 1.70
CA ILE A 144 -1.30 9.25 0.91
C ILE A 144 -1.14 7.92 0.18
N LEU A 145 -1.31 6.81 0.90
CA LEU A 145 -1.24 5.46 0.35
C LEU A 145 -2.26 5.25 -0.78
N ALA A 146 -3.52 5.68 -0.60
CA ALA A 146 -4.59 5.56 -1.59
C ALA A 146 -4.24 6.25 -2.91
N VAL A 147 -3.68 7.46 -2.84
CA VAL A 147 -3.25 8.24 -4.03
C VAL A 147 -2.16 7.49 -4.79
N GLY A 148 -1.17 6.94 -4.10
CA GLY A 148 -0.09 6.18 -4.74
C GLY A 148 -0.58 4.85 -5.31
N GLU A 149 -1.33 4.07 -4.54
CA GLU A 149 -1.83 2.76 -4.97
C GLU A 149 -2.76 2.83 -6.18
N ALA A 150 -3.58 3.88 -6.29
CA ALA A 150 -4.48 4.07 -7.42
C ALA A 150 -3.75 4.11 -8.77
N GLY A 151 -2.46 4.51 -8.79
CA GLY A 151 -1.64 4.56 -10.00
C GLY A 151 -1.15 3.18 -10.48
N ASN A 152 -1.15 2.15 -9.64
CA ASN A 152 -0.55 0.86 -9.96
C ASN A 152 -1.19 0.19 -11.20
N PHE A 153 -2.50 -0.03 -11.19
CA PHE A 153 -3.20 -0.72 -12.28
C PHE A 153 -3.18 0.07 -13.61
N PRO A 154 -3.53 1.37 -13.65
CA PRO A 154 -3.45 2.14 -14.88
C PRO A 154 -2.04 2.14 -15.48
N ALA A 155 -1.01 2.29 -14.66
CA ALA A 155 0.37 2.24 -15.11
C ALA A 155 0.76 0.86 -15.66
N ALA A 156 0.42 -0.23 -14.95
CA ALA A 156 0.70 -1.60 -15.39
C ALA A 156 0.02 -1.94 -16.73
N ILE A 157 -1.24 -1.55 -16.90
CA ILE A 157 -1.97 -1.73 -18.17
C ILE A 157 -1.29 -0.93 -19.29
N LYS A 158 -0.87 0.31 -19.02
CA LYS A 158 -0.19 1.14 -20.01
C LYS A 158 1.17 0.57 -20.39
N VAL A 159 1.97 0.11 -19.44
CA VAL A 159 3.24 -0.62 -19.68
C VAL A 159 2.98 -1.84 -20.57
N THR A 160 1.95 -2.63 -20.26
CA THR A 160 1.60 -3.80 -21.07
C THR A 160 1.22 -3.40 -22.51
N ALA A 161 0.50 -2.28 -22.68
CA ALA A 161 0.13 -1.78 -23.99
C ALA A 161 1.34 -1.28 -24.81
N GLU A 162 2.37 -0.74 -24.16
CA GLU A 162 3.58 -0.22 -24.80
C GLU A 162 4.57 -1.31 -25.18
N TYR A 163 4.77 -2.31 -24.30
CA TYR A 163 5.83 -3.33 -24.47
C TYR A 163 5.35 -4.64 -25.08
N PHE A 164 4.03 -4.92 -25.09
CA PHE A 164 3.51 -6.19 -25.60
C PHE A 164 2.69 -6.00 -26.88
N PRO A 165 2.88 -6.88 -27.89
CA PRO A 165 2.04 -6.90 -29.08
C PRO A 165 0.61 -7.26 -28.69
N LYS A 166 -0.38 -6.84 -29.49
CA LYS A 166 -1.81 -7.03 -29.19
C LYS A 166 -2.17 -8.48 -28.79
N LYS A 167 -1.57 -9.48 -29.45
CA LYS A 167 -1.83 -10.90 -29.20
C LYS A 167 -1.39 -11.39 -27.82
N ASP A 168 -0.36 -10.76 -27.20
CA ASP A 168 0.23 -11.21 -25.94
C ASP A 168 -0.22 -10.35 -24.73
N ARG A 169 -0.95 -9.24 -24.97
CA ARG A 169 -1.38 -8.31 -23.89
C ARG A 169 -2.27 -8.96 -22.86
N ALA A 170 -3.26 -9.76 -23.30
CA ALA A 170 -4.16 -10.44 -22.38
C ALA A 170 -3.40 -11.39 -21.44
N PHE A 171 -2.43 -12.14 -21.99
CA PHE A 171 -1.61 -13.04 -21.20
C PHE A 171 -0.69 -12.31 -20.21
N SER A 172 -0.01 -11.22 -20.65
CA SER A 172 0.79 -10.38 -19.77
C SER A 172 -0.07 -9.76 -18.64
N THR A 173 -1.28 -9.29 -18.97
CA THR A 173 -2.23 -8.76 -17.99
C THR A 173 -2.65 -9.82 -16.97
N ALA A 174 -2.91 -11.05 -17.41
CA ALA A 174 -3.24 -12.15 -16.51
C ALA A 174 -2.08 -12.47 -15.54
N ILE A 175 -0.82 -12.45 -16.03
CA ILE A 175 0.36 -12.68 -15.18
C ILE A 175 0.47 -11.61 -14.12
N PHE A 176 0.50 -10.32 -14.46
CA PHE A 176 0.68 -9.31 -13.43
C PHE A 176 -0.53 -9.21 -12.47
N ASN A 177 -1.75 -9.45 -12.95
CA ASN A 177 -2.93 -9.51 -12.08
C ASN A 177 -2.87 -10.68 -11.09
N SER A 178 -2.26 -11.82 -11.47
CA SER A 178 -2.09 -12.93 -10.53
C SER A 178 -1.22 -12.55 -9.32
N GLY A 179 -0.38 -11.51 -9.45
CA GLY A 179 0.35 -10.92 -8.33
C GLY A 179 -0.57 -10.46 -7.20
N ALA A 180 -1.78 -9.98 -7.50
CA ALA A 180 -2.77 -9.62 -6.50
C ALA A 180 -3.17 -10.83 -5.63
N SER A 181 -3.43 -11.98 -6.27
CA SER A 181 -3.77 -13.21 -5.56
C SER A 181 -2.60 -13.74 -4.73
N VAL A 182 -1.38 -13.67 -5.28
CA VAL A 182 -0.16 -14.07 -4.54
C VAL A 182 0.06 -13.16 -3.34
N GLY A 183 -0.09 -11.85 -3.49
CA GLY A 183 -0.01 -10.90 -2.38
C GLY A 183 -1.07 -11.16 -1.30
N ALA A 184 -2.32 -11.41 -1.72
CA ALA A 184 -3.42 -11.72 -0.82
C ALA A 184 -3.22 -13.02 -0.01
N LEU A 185 -2.55 -14.02 -0.60
CA LEU A 185 -2.22 -15.28 0.08
C LEU A 185 -0.96 -15.16 0.95
N ALA A 186 0.05 -14.40 0.50
CA ALA A 186 1.30 -14.23 1.23
C ALA A 186 1.12 -13.35 2.49
N ALA A 187 0.26 -12.33 2.43
CA ALA A 187 0.08 -11.39 3.51
C ALA A 187 -0.34 -12.05 4.84
N PRO A 188 -1.39 -12.91 4.91
CA PRO A 188 -1.77 -13.57 6.16
C PRO A 188 -0.71 -14.51 6.73
N ALA A 189 0.16 -15.05 5.89
CA ALA A 189 1.24 -15.93 6.32
C ALA A 189 2.47 -15.16 6.85
N THR A 190 2.71 -13.94 6.36
CA THR A 190 3.94 -13.18 6.65
C THR A 190 3.73 -12.03 7.63
N ILE A 191 2.67 -11.22 7.45
CA ILE A 191 2.44 -9.99 8.21
C ILE A 191 2.23 -10.26 9.72
N PRO A 192 1.38 -11.21 10.16
CA PRO A 192 1.23 -11.49 11.57
C PRO A 192 2.51 -12.03 12.22
N LEU A 193 3.35 -12.78 11.49
CA LEU A 193 4.65 -13.23 11.97
C LEU A 193 5.60 -12.07 12.21
N LEU A 194 5.66 -11.12 11.25
CA LEU A 194 6.46 -9.90 11.40
C LEU A 194 5.98 -9.07 12.60
N ALA A 195 4.67 -8.85 12.71
CA ALA A 195 4.09 -8.07 13.79
C ALA A 195 4.34 -8.68 15.18
N ARG A 196 4.31 -10.02 15.29
CA ARG A 196 4.59 -10.71 16.56
C ARG A 196 6.07 -10.71 16.94
N SER A 197 6.97 -10.80 15.95
CA SER A 197 8.40 -10.95 16.21
C SER A 197 9.14 -9.60 16.36
N LEU A 198 8.71 -8.58 15.62
CA LEU A 198 9.41 -7.29 15.53
C LEU A 198 8.56 -6.10 15.97
N GLY A 199 7.24 -6.26 16.09
CA GLY A 199 6.28 -5.19 16.28
C GLY A 199 5.49 -4.89 15.01
N TRP A 200 4.27 -4.35 15.15
CA TRP A 200 3.40 -4.05 14.02
C TRP A 200 3.97 -2.96 13.11
N GLU A 201 4.75 -2.05 13.65
CA GLU A 201 5.43 -0.98 12.91
C GLU A 201 6.36 -1.54 11.84
N TRP A 202 7.10 -2.59 12.17
CA TRP A 202 8.00 -3.26 11.24
C TRP A 202 7.28 -3.94 10.08
N ALA A 203 6.04 -4.40 10.28
CA ALA A 203 5.26 -4.92 9.17
C ALA A 203 5.00 -3.83 8.11
N PHE A 204 4.65 -2.60 8.53
CA PHE A 204 4.49 -1.46 7.62
C PHE A 204 5.81 -1.03 6.99
N ILE A 205 6.89 -0.97 7.77
CA ILE A 205 8.22 -0.58 7.27
C ILE A 205 8.70 -1.57 6.21
N ILE A 206 8.68 -2.87 6.49
CA ILE A 206 9.20 -3.89 5.58
C ILE A 206 8.41 -3.90 4.28
N ILE A 207 7.08 -3.93 4.33
CA ILE A 207 6.26 -3.96 3.13
C ILE A 207 6.40 -2.65 2.33
N GLY A 208 6.42 -1.49 3.00
CA GLY A 208 6.63 -0.20 2.34
C GLY A 208 8.02 -0.08 1.69
N VAL A 209 9.08 -0.57 2.36
CA VAL A 209 10.44 -0.57 1.83
C VAL A 209 10.57 -1.49 0.60
N LEU A 210 9.83 -2.60 0.52
CA LEU A 210 9.81 -3.43 -0.69
C LEU A 210 9.38 -2.64 -1.93
N GLY A 211 8.48 -1.66 -1.78
CA GLY A 211 8.12 -0.76 -2.87
C GLY A 211 9.29 0.13 -3.31
N TYR A 212 10.06 0.67 -2.38
CA TYR A 212 11.26 1.45 -2.71
C TYR A 212 12.36 0.59 -3.37
N VAL A 213 12.56 -0.64 -2.90
CA VAL A 213 13.54 -1.56 -3.49
C VAL A 213 13.16 -1.92 -4.92
N TRP A 214 11.87 -1.95 -5.24
CA TRP A 214 11.39 -2.22 -6.59
C TRP A 214 11.72 -1.07 -7.58
N MET A 215 11.85 0.18 -7.15
CA MET A 215 12.08 1.36 -8.01
C MET A 215 13.43 1.37 -8.70
#